data_5d57b1ab15daad42bf71b5d2a069c830
#
_entry.id   5d57b1ab15daad42bf71b5d2a069c830
#
_cell.length_a   1.000
_cell.length_b   1.000
_cell.length_c   1.000
_cell.angle_alpha   90.00
_cell.angle_beta   90.00
_cell.angle_gamma   90.00
#
_symmetry.space_group_name_H-M   'P 1'
#
loop_
_entity.id
_entity.type
_entity.pdbx_description
1 polymer ?
#
loop_
_entity_poly.entity_id
_entity_poly.type
_entity_poly.pdbx_seq_one_letter_code
_entity_poly.pdbx_strand_id
1 'polypeptide(L)'
;GLIVGSPGDTRESIEANLEFARRYVDWPYIQHPTPYPRTPMTKEFRDQGLILNERLEEYDGTTAVVRTEHLSPEEIEFMRWKAERWMKVHHVPAALWHDPGFVLLRGWKMLLHTFRGSSIRSALGLESDKKVFERYRKIRRAEREYV
;
A
#
# COMPACT_ATOMS: atom_id res chain seq x y z
N GLY A 1 10.51 4.36 7.44
CA GLY A 1 9.93 3.48 6.42
C GLY A 1 9.78 2.06 6.92
N LEU A 2 8.84 1.35 6.39
CA LEU A 2 8.58 -0.06 6.67
C LEU A 2 8.57 -0.81 5.33
N ILE A 3 9.23 -1.97 5.28
CA ILE A 3 9.19 -2.85 4.11
C ILE A 3 8.40 -4.11 4.50
N VAL A 4 7.43 -4.49 3.67
CA VAL A 4 6.60 -5.69 3.84
C VAL A 4 6.52 -6.48 2.54
N GLY A 5 6.49 -7.80 2.65
CA GLY A 5 6.46 -8.70 1.50
C GLY A 5 7.85 -9.16 1.07
N SER A 6 8.81 -9.26 2.00
CA SER A 6 10.07 -9.97 1.79
C SER A 6 9.82 -11.46 1.52
N PRO A 7 10.71 -12.19 0.84
CA PRO A 7 10.47 -13.59 0.42
C PRO A 7 9.92 -14.52 1.50
N GLY A 8 10.47 -14.46 2.71
CA GLY A 8 10.05 -15.27 3.85
C GLY A 8 8.87 -14.72 4.67
N ASP A 9 8.28 -13.58 4.27
CA ASP A 9 7.17 -13.00 5.02
C ASP A 9 5.92 -13.87 4.93
N THR A 10 5.31 -14.09 6.10
CA THR A 10 3.98 -14.68 6.23
C THR A 10 2.92 -13.59 6.46
N ARG A 11 1.66 -13.98 6.43
CA ARG A 11 0.55 -13.06 6.76
C ARG A 11 0.70 -12.50 8.18
N GLU A 12 1.08 -13.35 9.11
CA GLU A 12 1.25 -13.01 10.53
C GLU A 12 2.43 -12.03 10.73
N SER A 13 3.57 -12.25 10.06
CA SER A 13 4.73 -11.36 10.15
C SER A 13 4.42 -9.98 9.58
N ILE A 14 3.74 -9.93 8.44
CA ILE A 14 3.30 -8.66 7.83
C ILE A 14 2.31 -7.94 8.75
N GLU A 15 1.30 -8.64 9.28
CA GLU A 15 0.31 -8.00 10.16
C GLU A 15 0.95 -7.48 11.46
N ALA A 16 1.91 -8.20 12.04
CA ALA A 16 2.67 -7.74 13.20
C ALA A 16 3.45 -6.44 12.91
N ASN A 17 4.10 -6.36 11.75
CA ASN A 17 4.79 -5.15 11.30
C ASN A 17 3.83 -3.98 11.06
N LEU A 18 2.67 -4.24 10.45
CA LEU A 18 1.65 -3.23 10.23
C LEU A 18 1.00 -2.76 11.54
N GLU A 19 0.81 -3.67 12.49
CA GLU A 19 0.29 -3.33 13.83
C GLU A 19 1.29 -2.47 14.62
N PHE A 20 2.58 -2.80 14.53
CA PHE A 20 3.64 -1.94 15.09
C PHE A 20 3.56 -0.52 14.49
N ALA A 21 3.41 -0.41 13.16
CA ALA A 21 3.27 0.88 12.50
C ALA A 21 2.02 1.65 12.99
N ARG A 22 0.87 0.98 13.09
CA ARG A 22 -0.38 1.59 13.60
C ARG A 22 -0.23 2.17 15.00
N ARG A 23 0.57 1.51 15.84
CA ARG A 23 0.71 1.84 17.26
C ARG A 23 1.74 2.93 17.54
N TYR A 24 2.84 2.97 16.75
CA TYR A 24 4.01 3.78 17.10
C TYR A 24 4.40 4.81 16.03
N VAL A 25 3.75 4.84 14.88
CA VAL A 25 4.13 5.71 13.76
C VAL A 25 2.96 6.55 13.30
N ASP A 26 3.09 7.87 13.34
CA ASP A 26 2.04 8.79 12.89
C ASP A 26 1.79 8.72 11.39
N TRP A 27 2.87 8.59 10.60
CA TRP A 27 2.79 8.53 9.15
C TRP A 27 3.78 7.52 8.57
N PRO A 28 3.41 6.24 8.50
CA PRO A 28 4.29 5.22 7.95
C PRO A 28 4.39 5.34 6.43
N TYR A 29 5.61 5.24 5.93
CA TYR A 29 5.89 5.00 4.53
C TYR A 29 6.15 3.51 4.34
N ILE A 30 5.14 2.80 3.85
CA ILE A 30 5.17 1.34 3.70
C ILE A 30 5.46 1.00 2.25
N GLN A 31 6.51 0.24 2.03
CA GLN A 31 6.97 -0.19 0.71
C GLN A 31 6.99 -1.71 0.58
N HIS A 32 7.08 -2.16 -0.67
CA HIS A 32 7.35 -3.54 -1.04
C HIS A 32 8.77 -3.66 -1.57
N PRO A 33 9.42 -4.83 -1.41
CA PRO A 33 10.68 -5.10 -2.08
C PRO A 33 10.53 -4.90 -3.59
N THR A 34 11.40 -4.08 -4.15
CA THR A 34 11.36 -3.73 -5.58
C THR A 34 12.69 -4.13 -6.21
N PRO A 35 12.72 -5.24 -6.96
CA PRO A 35 13.95 -5.77 -7.55
C PRO A 35 14.32 -4.99 -8.81
N TYR A 36 14.93 -3.81 -8.64
CA TYR A 36 15.37 -2.97 -9.77
C TYR A 36 16.35 -3.70 -10.66
N PRO A 37 16.25 -3.57 -12.00
CA PRO A 37 17.11 -4.22 -12.95
C PRO A 37 18.61 -4.07 -12.62
N ARG A 38 19.40 -5.13 -12.84
CA ARG A 38 20.84 -5.20 -12.59
C ARG A 38 21.27 -5.11 -11.12
N THR A 39 20.36 -5.28 -10.17
CA THR A 39 20.73 -5.39 -8.74
C THR A 39 20.89 -6.85 -8.33
N PRO A 40 21.66 -7.14 -7.28
CA PRO A 40 21.76 -8.49 -6.70
C PRO A 40 20.38 -9.04 -6.31
N MET A 41 19.50 -8.20 -5.75
CA MET A 41 18.12 -8.57 -5.39
C MET A 41 17.34 -9.08 -6.60
N THR A 42 17.47 -8.45 -7.77
CA THR A 42 16.78 -8.90 -9.00
C THR A 42 17.23 -10.29 -9.41
N LYS A 43 18.55 -10.56 -9.34
CA LYS A 43 19.09 -11.87 -9.66
C LYS A 43 18.55 -12.92 -8.70
N GLU A 44 18.66 -12.67 -7.41
CA GLU A 44 18.20 -13.58 -6.37
C GLU A 44 16.69 -13.89 -6.49
N PHE A 45 15.85 -12.87 -6.63
CA PHE A 45 14.41 -13.03 -6.73
C PHE A 45 13.97 -13.71 -8.04
N ARG A 46 14.72 -13.49 -9.12
CA ARG A 46 14.47 -14.18 -10.39
C ARG A 46 14.86 -15.66 -10.31
N ASP A 47 16.00 -15.98 -9.72
CA ASP A 47 16.47 -17.34 -9.55
C ASP A 47 15.51 -18.16 -8.67
N GLN A 48 14.81 -17.50 -7.73
CA GLN A 48 13.78 -18.09 -6.87
C GLN A 48 12.37 -18.05 -7.49
N GLY A 49 12.17 -17.46 -8.67
CA GLY A 49 10.85 -17.35 -9.31
C GLY A 49 9.85 -16.50 -8.54
N LEU A 50 10.32 -15.50 -7.80
CA LEU A 50 9.47 -14.63 -6.98
C LEU A 50 8.91 -13.43 -7.73
N ILE A 51 9.55 -13.00 -8.82
CA ILE A 51 9.11 -11.85 -9.63
C ILE A 51 7.92 -12.29 -10.49
N LEU A 52 6.74 -11.76 -10.23
CA LEU A 52 5.51 -12.04 -10.99
C LEU A 52 5.11 -10.91 -11.93
N ASN A 53 5.69 -9.74 -11.77
CA ASN A 53 5.40 -8.59 -12.58
C ASN A 53 6.71 -7.90 -13.01
N GLU A 54 6.98 -7.89 -14.31
CA GLU A 54 8.19 -7.30 -14.89
C GLU A 54 7.96 -5.91 -15.51
N ARG A 55 6.79 -5.32 -15.31
CA ARG A 55 6.46 -3.98 -15.80
C ARG A 55 7.20 -2.92 -14.98
N LEU A 56 8.21 -2.30 -15.56
CA LEU A 56 9.08 -1.36 -14.86
C LEU A 56 8.34 -0.11 -14.35
N GLU A 57 7.28 0.30 -15.01
CA GLU A 57 6.40 1.38 -14.58
C GLU A 57 5.68 1.09 -13.25
N GLU A 58 5.60 -0.17 -12.84
CA GLU A 58 5.02 -0.60 -11.56
C GLU A 58 6.07 -0.79 -10.45
N TYR A 59 7.37 -0.53 -10.74
CA TYR A 59 8.47 -0.64 -9.78
C TYR A 59 8.63 0.63 -8.93
N ASP A 60 7.57 1.06 -8.30
CA ASP A 60 7.47 2.29 -7.51
C ASP A 60 7.56 2.08 -5.99
N GLY A 61 7.86 0.87 -5.56
CA GLY A 61 7.92 0.48 -4.15
C GLY A 61 6.54 0.39 -3.46
N THR A 62 5.48 0.85 -4.11
CA THR A 62 4.12 0.83 -3.55
C THR A 62 3.19 -0.18 -4.24
N THR A 63 3.62 -0.72 -5.36
CA THR A 63 3.01 -1.88 -6.03
C THR A 63 3.82 -3.12 -5.69
N ALA A 64 3.17 -4.17 -5.24
CA ALA A 64 3.85 -5.44 -5.01
C ALA A 64 4.09 -6.14 -6.34
N VAL A 65 5.33 -6.25 -6.75
CA VAL A 65 5.77 -6.91 -8.00
C VAL A 65 6.32 -8.30 -7.77
N VAL A 66 6.59 -8.64 -6.50
CA VAL A 66 7.09 -9.94 -6.07
C VAL A 66 6.09 -10.62 -5.15
N ARG A 67 6.09 -11.95 -5.17
CA ARG A 67 5.38 -12.77 -4.18
C ARG A 67 6.31 -13.12 -3.02
N THR A 68 5.73 -13.54 -1.90
CA THR A 68 6.46 -14.29 -0.87
C THR A 68 6.30 -15.79 -1.12
N GLU A 69 6.90 -16.62 -0.29
CA GLU A 69 6.65 -18.07 -0.30
C GLU A 69 5.18 -18.41 0.03
N HIS A 70 4.49 -17.54 0.76
CA HIS A 70 3.17 -17.79 1.34
C HIS A 70 2.05 -16.92 0.76
N LEU A 71 2.38 -15.77 0.16
CA LEU A 71 1.41 -14.75 -0.25
C LEU A 71 1.66 -14.27 -1.68
N SER A 72 0.58 -14.02 -2.39
CA SER A 72 0.60 -13.36 -3.70
C SER A 72 0.89 -11.85 -3.54
N PRO A 73 1.42 -11.19 -4.59
CA PRO A 73 1.63 -9.74 -4.58
C PRO A 73 0.34 -8.97 -4.28
N GLU A 74 -0.78 -9.47 -4.76
CA GLU A 74 -2.09 -8.84 -4.57
C GLU A 74 -2.55 -8.86 -3.12
N GLU A 75 -2.31 -9.96 -2.41
CA GLU A 75 -2.63 -10.05 -0.97
C GLU A 75 -1.75 -9.13 -0.15
N ILE A 76 -0.45 -9.05 -0.45
CA ILE A 76 0.50 -8.18 0.24
C ILE A 76 0.12 -6.71 0.03
N GLU A 77 -0.17 -6.32 -1.22
CA GLU A 77 -0.60 -4.96 -1.56
C GLU A 77 -1.94 -4.60 -0.89
N PHE A 78 -2.88 -5.55 -0.80
CA PHE A 78 -4.15 -5.36 -0.12
C PHE A 78 -3.96 -5.12 1.38
N MET A 79 -3.11 -5.91 2.06
CA MET A 79 -2.81 -5.73 3.48
C MET A 79 -2.21 -4.34 3.75
N ARG A 80 -1.23 -3.94 2.95
CA ARG A 80 -0.63 -2.61 3.01
C ARG A 80 -1.67 -1.50 2.81
N TRP A 81 -2.44 -1.56 1.72
CA TRP A 81 -3.47 -0.57 1.39
C TRP A 81 -4.49 -0.41 2.53
N LYS A 82 -4.95 -1.52 3.10
CA LYS A 82 -5.89 -1.50 4.22
C LYS A 82 -5.29 -0.85 5.46
N ALA A 83 -4.06 -1.18 5.80
CA ALA A 83 -3.36 -0.59 6.94
C ALA A 83 -3.11 0.91 6.76
N GLU A 84 -2.61 1.34 5.60
CA GLU A 84 -2.38 2.77 5.32
C GLU A 84 -3.69 3.56 5.37
N ARG A 85 -4.76 3.03 4.81
CA ARG A 85 -6.07 3.68 4.84
C ARG A 85 -6.58 3.85 6.27
N TRP A 86 -6.46 2.80 7.09
CA TRP A 86 -6.82 2.86 8.50
C TRP A 86 -6.03 3.95 9.23
N MET A 87 -4.71 3.94 9.10
CA MET A 87 -3.83 4.91 9.75
C MET A 87 -4.15 6.35 9.33
N LYS A 88 -4.31 6.60 8.03
CA LYS A 88 -4.65 7.93 7.50
C LYS A 88 -5.96 8.47 8.10
N VAL A 89 -6.96 7.62 8.26
CA VAL A 89 -8.25 8.03 8.86
C VAL A 89 -8.12 8.31 10.36
N HIS A 90 -7.42 7.44 11.10
CA HIS A 90 -7.31 7.55 12.56
C HIS A 90 -6.38 8.67 13.02
N HIS A 91 -5.43 9.10 12.17
CA HIS A 91 -4.53 10.20 12.50
C HIS A 91 -5.08 11.59 12.14
N VAL A 92 -6.16 11.67 11.36
CA VAL A 92 -6.78 12.97 10.99
C VAL A 92 -7.20 13.81 12.21
N PRO A 93 -7.85 13.27 13.25
CA PRO A 93 -8.22 14.07 14.42
C PRO A 93 -7.01 14.68 15.15
N ALA A 94 -5.94 13.89 15.33
CA ALA A 94 -4.72 14.39 15.94
C ALA A 94 -4.03 15.45 15.06
N ALA A 95 -3.97 15.23 13.76
CA ALA A 95 -3.42 16.19 12.81
C ALA A 95 -4.20 17.52 12.81
N LEU A 96 -5.53 17.45 12.86
CA LEU A 96 -6.40 18.64 12.98
C LEU A 96 -6.17 19.41 14.27
N TRP A 97 -5.84 18.70 15.36
CA TRP A 97 -5.54 19.35 16.64
C TRP A 97 -4.20 20.08 16.62
N HIS A 98 -3.17 19.47 16.00
CA HIS A 98 -1.80 20.01 15.98
C HIS A 98 -1.58 21.07 14.90
N ASP A 99 -2.12 20.87 13.72
CA ASP A 99 -1.98 21.81 12.59
C ASP A 99 -3.26 21.84 11.73
N PRO A 100 -4.31 22.54 12.18
CA PRO A 100 -5.54 22.66 11.43
C PRO A 100 -5.34 23.36 10.07
N GLY A 101 -4.39 24.29 9.97
CA GLY A 101 -4.11 25.01 8.72
C GLY A 101 -3.57 24.07 7.64
N PHE A 102 -2.63 23.20 7.98
CA PHE A 102 -2.11 22.19 7.06
C PHE A 102 -3.20 21.23 6.60
N VAL A 103 -4.00 20.71 7.53
CA VAL A 103 -5.04 19.73 7.20
C VAL A 103 -6.11 20.32 6.30
N LEU A 104 -6.59 21.54 6.58
CA LEU A 104 -7.62 22.21 5.80
C LEU A 104 -7.12 22.66 4.44
N LEU A 105 -5.88 23.14 4.32
CA LEU A 105 -5.33 23.67 3.08
C LEU A 105 -4.72 22.62 2.17
N ARG A 106 -4.10 21.58 2.73
CA ARG A 106 -3.35 20.56 1.99
C ARG A 106 -3.79 19.12 2.28
N GLY A 107 -4.21 18.82 3.50
CA GLY A 107 -4.58 17.47 3.92
C GLY A 107 -5.79 16.91 3.17
N TRP A 108 -6.70 17.76 2.70
CA TRP A 108 -7.87 17.33 1.92
C TRP A 108 -7.49 16.57 0.63
N LYS A 109 -6.38 16.95 -0.04
CA LYS A 109 -5.88 16.23 -1.22
C LYS A 109 -5.43 14.80 -0.85
N MET A 110 -4.81 14.67 0.31
CA MET A 110 -4.38 13.36 0.82
C MET A 110 -5.59 12.49 1.20
N LEU A 111 -6.64 13.09 1.77
CA LEU A 111 -7.89 12.38 2.05
C LEU A 111 -8.57 11.93 0.76
N LEU A 112 -8.69 12.79 -0.24
CA LEU A 112 -9.23 12.42 -1.55
C LEU A 112 -8.46 11.24 -2.15
N HIS A 113 -7.13 11.28 -2.09
CA HIS A 113 -6.30 10.18 -2.58
C HIS A 113 -6.53 8.89 -1.78
N THR A 114 -6.68 8.99 -0.46
CA THR A 114 -6.93 7.85 0.43
C THR A 114 -8.28 7.17 0.13
N PHE A 115 -9.30 7.98 -0.20
CA PHE A 115 -10.62 7.47 -0.54
C PHE A 115 -10.83 7.17 -2.03
N ARG A 116 -9.78 7.26 -2.82
CA ARG A 116 -9.83 6.89 -4.24
C ARG A 116 -10.33 5.45 -4.41
N GLY A 117 -11.28 5.24 -5.31
CA GLY A 117 -11.96 3.96 -5.48
C GLY A 117 -13.10 3.68 -4.49
N SER A 118 -13.30 4.54 -3.47
CA SER A 118 -14.44 4.44 -2.57
C SER A 118 -15.72 4.99 -3.19
N SER A 119 -16.85 4.44 -2.77
CA SER A 119 -18.19 4.91 -3.12
C SER A 119 -18.97 5.24 -1.85
N ILE A 120 -20.11 5.90 -1.97
CA ILE A 120 -21.04 6.11 -0.86
C ILE A 120 -21.41 4.76 -0.22
N ARG A 121 -21.59 3.72 -1.04
CA ARG A 121 -21.91 2.37 -0.54
C ARG A 121 -20.77 1.80 0.31
N SER A 122 -19.51 2.02 -0.08
CA SER A 122 -18.36 1.58 0.73
C SER A 122 -18.26 2.35 2.05
N ALA A 123 -18.59 3.65 2.04
CA ALA A 123 -18.63 4.47 3.26
C ALA A 123 -19.72 4.00 4.24
N LEU A 124 -20.83 3.47 3.73
CA LEU A 124 -21.93 2.90 4.52
C LEU A 124 -21.69 1.41 4.91
N GLY A 125 -20.51 0.86 4.62
CA GLY A 125 -20.20 -0.54 4.92
C GLY A 125 -20.95 -1.57 4.06
N LEU A 126 -21.62 -1.13 2.98
CA LEU A 126 -22.38 -1.99 2.08
C LEU A 126 -21.53 -2.65 0.99
N GLU A 127 -20.23 -2.43 1.00
CA GLU A 127 -19.30 -2.94 0.02
C GLU A 127 -18.03 -3.45 0.69
N SER A 128 -17.52 -4.59 0.22
CA SER A 128 -16.31 -5.18 0.79
C SER A 128 -15.04 -4.36 0.44
N ASP A 129 -14.10 -4.29 1.38
CA ASP A 129 -12.79 -3.66 1.18
C ASP A 129 -12.07 -4.16 -0.08
N LYS A 130 -12.25 -5.46 -0.42
CA LYS A 130 -11.64 -6.07 -1.60
C LYS A 130 -12.13 -5.42 -2.89
N LYS A 131 -13.44 -5.16 -3.03
CA LYS A 131 -14.00 -4.46 -4.21
C LYS A 131 -13.52 -3.02 -4.33
N VAL A 132 -13.40 -2.33 -3.19
CA VAL A 132 -12.84 -0.95 -3.16
C VAL A 132 -11.39 -0.97 -3.59
N PHE A 133 -10.61 -1.93 -3.12
CA PHE A 133 -9.20 -2.10 -3.48
C PHE A 133 -9.03 -2.43 -4.98
N GLU A 134 -9.84 -3.31 -5.54
CA GLU A 134 -9.80 -3.61 -6.98
C GLU A 134 -10.06 -2.36 -7.84
N ARG A 135 -11.03 -1.51 -7.45
CA ARG A 135 -11.26 -0.23 -8.14
C ARG A 135 -10.08 0.73 -7.98
N TYR A 136 -9.53 0.82 -6.76
CA TYR A 136 -8.33 1.61 -6.50
C TYR A 136 -7.17 1.20 -7.41
N ARG A 137 -6.91 -0.11 -7.54
CA ARG A 137 -5.86 -0.64 -8.43
C ARG A 137 -6.11 -0.29 -9.90
N LYS A 138 -7.36 -0.42 -10.37
CA LYS A 138 -7.72 -0.05 -11.75
C LYS A 138 -7.46 1.42 -12.04
N ILE A 139 -7.91 2.32 -11.15
CA ILE A 139 -7.67 3.77 -11.30
C ILE A 139 -6.17 4.07 -11.33
N ARG A 140 -5.41 3.46 -10.43
CA ARG A 140 -3.98 3.67 -10.31
C ARG A 140 -3.21 3.19 -11.54
N ARG A 141 -3.60 2.06 -12.12
CA ARG A 141 -3.00 1.55 -13.37
C ARG A 141 -3.31 2.47 -14.55
N ALA A 142 -4.57 2.89 -14.69
CA ALA A 142 -4.97 3.80 -15.75
C ALA A 142 -4.21 5.13 -15.72
N GLU A 143 -3.94 5.68 -14.52
CA GLU A 143 -3.14 6.92 -14.38
C GLU A 143 -1.69 6.77 -14.83
N ARG A 144 -1.11 5.57 -14.70
CA ARG A 144 0.28 5.30 -15.13
C ARG A 144 0.42 5.10 -16.64
N GLU A 145 -0.65 4.69 -17.32
CA GLU A 145 -0.64 4.53 -18.77
C GLU A 145 -0.58 5.87 -19.52
N TYR A 146 -0.74 7.01 -18.82
CA TYR A 146 -0.71 8.36 -19.38
C TYR A 146 0.55 9.17 -19.02
N VAL A 147 1.57 8.53 -18.44
CA VAL A 147 2.88 9.15 -18.16
C VAL A 147 3.98 8.50 -19.09
#